data_e28e988c9452646dca4b9482f27a1f33
#
_entry.id   e28e988c9452646dca4b9482f27a1f33
#
_cell.length_a   1.000
_cell.length_b   1.000
_cell.length_c   1.000
_cell.angle_alpha   90.00
_cell.angle_beta   90.00
_cell.angle_gamma   90.00
#
_symmetry.space_group_name_H-M   'P 1'
#
loop_
_entity.id
_entity.type
_entity.pdbx_description
1 polymer ?
#
loop_
_entity_poly.entity_id
_entity_poly.type
_entity_poly.pdbx_seq_one_letter_code
_entity_poly.pdbx_strand_id
1 'polypeptide(L)'
;MKFVHAADIHLDSPLRGLERYEGAPVERIRRATRDALENLVALCLEEQADLLLISGDLYDGNWKDYGTGLYFVSQMARLRGRTRVVLIRGNHDAASQITRSLPLPDFVKELDPRRPESRIFEDLGVAVHGQSFASRAVTQDLAATYPHALTDLLNIGMLHTSIGGRESHESYAPCSLDTLRSKGYGYWALGHVHQREVVCEDPWVIFPGNLQGRHARETGAKGATLVTVEGGRVTAVEHRSLDVVRWCVCEIDAGRAASTDDILDLVRVELDRAVLGADGRAVAARVVIAGRTAAHTSVQRDPDQILNTIRAVANDVGGGDVWVEKIHVRTRIPVDLDEIAARDDAIGQLTRSLRALRTNDAGLKSLVDDLADLRFQLPAEIREGDDAVDVDDLGFLRSVLDEVEQLLVPRLLAREEDR
;
A
#
# COMPACT_ATOMS: atom_id res chain seq x y z
N MET A 1 22.45 -21.21 -11.27
CA MET A 1 20.99 -21.36 -11.15
C MET A 1 20.32 -20.01 -10.96
N LYS A 2 19.00 -19.93 -11.25
CA LYS A 2 18.19 -18.74 -10.96
C LYS A 2 17.01 -19.10 -10.07
N PHE A 3 16.62 -18.21 -9.18
CA PHE A 3 15.35 -18.35 -8.47
C PHE A 3 14.59 -17.04 -8.41
N VAL A 4 13.26 -17.15 -8.27
CA VAL A 4 12.36 -16.00 -8.08
C VAL A 4 11.85 -16.03 -6.65
N HIS A 5 11.91 -14.88 -5.98
CA HIS A 5 11.36 -14.67 -4.65
C HIS A 5 10.19 -13.69 -4.71
N ALA A 6 9.01 -14.17 -4.34
CA ALA A 6 7.76 -13.42 -4.24
C ALA A 6 7.16 -13.57 -2.84
N ALA A 7 6.33 -12.62 -2.43
CA ALA A 7 5.56 -12.63 -1.20
C ALA A 7 4.30 -11.77 -1.35
N ASP A 8 3.41 -11.83 -0.37
CA ASP A 8 2.29 -10.90 -0.21
C ASP A 8 1.46 -10.77 -1.50
N ILE A 9 1.09 -11.92 -2.08
CA ILE A 9 0.35 -12.01 -3.35
C ILE A 9 -1.10 -11.56 -3.17
N HIS A 10 -1.72 -11.88 -2.04
CA HIS A 10 -3.10 -11.54 -1.69
C HIS A 10 -4.07 -11.76 -2.87
N LEU A 11 -4.04 -12.96 -3.42
CA LEU A 11 -4.78 -13.30 -4.61
C LEU A 11 -6.29 -13.07 -4.44
N ASP A 12 -6.90 -12.39 -5.41
CA ASP A 12 -8.30 -11.94 -5.41
C ASP A 12 -8.66 -10.93 -4.30
N SER A 13 -7.67 -10.37 -3.59
CA SER A 13 -7.93 -9.25 -2.70
C SER A 13 -8.44 -8.03 -3.49
N PRO A 14 -9.53 -7.38 -3.05
CA PRO A 14 -10.07 -6.24 -3.77
C PRO A 14 -9.11 -5.04 -3.73
N LEU A 15 -9.00 -4.31 -4.84
CA LEU A 15 -8.30 -3.03 -4.90
C LEU A 15 -9.21 -1.94 -4.31
N ARG A 16 -8.92 -1.55 -3.08
CA ARG A 16 -9.78 -0.66 -2.30
C ARG A 16 -9.86 0.75 -2.89
N GLY A 17 -11.06 1.30 -2.92
CA GLY A 17 -11.33 2.68 -3.34
C GLY A 17 -11.67 2.83 -4.82
N LEU A 18 -11.26 1.91 -5.69
CA LEU A 18 -11.53 1.99 -7.12
C LEU A 18 -12.95 1.52 -7.50
N GLU A 19 -13.60 0.70 -6.68
CA GLU A 19 -14.95 0.16 -6.97
C GLU A 19 -16.07 1.21 -6.88
N ARG A 20 -15.82 2.36 -6.23
CA ARG A 20 -16.81 3.44 -6.03
C ARG A 20 -16.88 4.41 -7.20
N TYR A 21 -16.12 4.17 -8.23
CA TYR A 21 -15.97 5.07 -9.35
C TYR A 21 -16.89 4.63 -10.49
N GLU A 22 -17.88 5.43 -10.85
CA GLU A 22 -18.74 5.17 -12.00
C GLU A 22 -17.89 5.24 -13.28
N GLY A 23 -17.85 4.13 -14.04
CA GLY A 23 -16.99 4.01 -15.23
C GLY A 23 -15.60 3.41 -14.95
N ALA A 24 -15.26 3.03 -13.69
CA ALA A 24 -14.05 2.28 -13.44
C ALA A 24 -14.09 0.93 -14.18
N PRO A 25 -12.96 0.45 -14.72
CA PRO A 25 -12.89 -0.87 -15.35
C PRO A 25 -12.82 -1.95 -14.25
N VAL A 26 -13.96 -2.15 -13.59
CA VAL A 26 -14.11 -3.02 -12.42
C VAL A 26 -13.55 -4.42 -12.65
N GLU A 27 -13.73 -4.98 -13.86
CA GLU A 27 -13.19 -6.31 -14.20
C GLU A 27 -11.65 -6.32 -14.22
N ARG A 28 -11.02 -5.30 -14.80
CA ARG A 28 -9.55 -5.18 -14.85
C ARG A 28 -8.97 -5.02 -13.44
N ILE A 29 -9.65 -4.22 -12.60
CA ILE A 29 -9.27 -4.03 -11.21
C ILE A 29 -9.37 -5.33 -10.41
N ARG A 30 -10.48 -6.07 -10.58
CA ARG A 30 -10.69 -7.36 -9.92
C ARG A 30 -9.69 -8.44 -10.35
N ARG A 31 -9.23 -8.37 -11.59
CA ARG A 31 -8.26 -9.33 -12.13
C ARG A 31 -6.81 -8.96 -11.84
N ALA A 32 -6.52 -7.75 -11.37
CA ALA A 32 -5.15 -7.24 -11.26
C ALA A 32 -4.20 -8.17 -10.47
N THR A 33 -4.65 -8.74 -9.36
CA THR A 33 -3.84 -9.70 -8.58
C THR A 33 -3.63 -11.02 -9.33
N ARG A 34 -4.62 -11.49 -10.11
CA ARG A 34 -4.50 -12.67 -10.96
C ARG A 34 -3.53 -12.45 -12.10
N ASP A 35 -3.65 -11.31 -12.78
CA ASP A 35 -2.79 -10.96 -13.91
C ASP A 35 -1.33 -10.77 -13.43
N ALA A 36 -1.12 -10.21 -12.22
CA ALA A 36 0.20 -10.14 -11.61
C ALA A 36 0.77 -11.53 -11.27
N LEU A 37 -0.07 -12.48 -10.82
CA LEU A 37 0.35 -13.87 -10.63
C LEU A 37 0.67 -14.56 -11.96
N GLU A 38 -0.07 -14.29 -13.03
CA GLU A 38 0.27 -14.78 -14.38
C GLU A 38 1.63 -14.25 -14.83
N ASN A 39 1.91 -12.96 -14.58
CA ASN A 39 3.21 -12.34 -14.86
C ASN A 39 4.34 -12.99 -14.05
N LEU A 40 4.09 -13.36 -12.78
CA LEU A 40 5.07 -14.09 -11.97
C LEU A 40 5.40 -15.47 -12.58
N VAL A 41 4.38 -16.20 -13.01
CA VAL A 41 4.56 -17.50 -13.67
C VAL A 41 5.28 -17.33 -15.01
N ALA A 42 4.93 -16.32 -15.79
CA ALA A 42 5.60 -16.01 -17.05
C ALA A 42 7.08 -15.68 -16.82
N LEU A 43 7.40 -14.84 -15.82
CA LEU A 43 8.78 -14.53 -15.42
C LEU A 43 9.59 -15.81 -15.11
N CYS A 44 9.02 -16.72 -14.33
CA CYS A 44 9.70 -17.97 -13.99
C CYS A 44 10.02 -18.81 -15.24
N LEU A 45 9.10 -18.85 -16.21
CA LEU A 45 9.28 -19.60 -17.46
C LEU A 45 10.29 -18.92 -18.41
N GLU A 46 10.21 -17.62 -18.57
CA GLU A 46 11.07 -16.81 -19.43
C GLU A 46 12.53 -16.82 -18.95
N GLU A 47 12.72 -16.62 -17.64
CA GLU A 47 14.04 -16.63 -17.02
C GLU A 47 14.58 -18.07 -16.77
N GLN A 48 13.76 -19.09 -17.06
CA GLN A 48 14.08 -20.48 -16.79
C GLN A 48 14.49 -20.69 -15.32
N ALA A 49 13.69 -20.10 -14.40
CA ALA A 49 13.98 -20.17 -12.98
C ALA A 49 13.88 -21.61 -12.47
N ASP A 50 14.92 -22.07 -11.79
CA ASP A 50 14.98 -23.41 -11.18
C ASP A 50 14.04 -23.52 -9.97
N LEU A 51 13.80 -22.38 -9.25
CA LEU A 51 13.07 -22.36 -8.01
C LEU A 51 12.20 -21.07 -7.91
N LEU A 52 10.97 -21.21 -7.43
CA LEU A 52 10.09 -20.12 -7.00
C LEU A 52 9.87 -20.24 -5.48
N LEU A 53 10.19 -19.18 -4.76
CA LEU A 53 9.94 -19.03 -3.32
C LEU A 53 8.77 -18.07 -3.11
N ILE A 54 7.76 -18.49 -2.35
CA ILE A 54 6.61 -17.64 -1.96
C ILE A 54 6.62 -17.50 -0.43
N SER A 55 6.99 -16.32 0.04
CA SER A 55 7.25 -16.05 1.46
C SER A 55 6.02 -15.55 2.21
N GLY A 56 4.86 -16.19 2.02
CA GLY A 56 3.63 -15.97 2.77
C GLY A 56 2.66 -14.99 2.13
N ASP A 57 1.48 -14.94 2.72
CA ASP A 57 0.32 -14.13 2.35
C ASP A 57 -0.07 -14.30 0.87
N LEU A 58 -0.29 -15.58 0.52
CA LEU A 58 -0.82 -15.96 -0.79
C LEU A 58 -2.29 -15.56 -0.95
N TYR A 59 -3.09 -15.71 0.11
CA TYR A 59 -4.52 -15.37 0.15
C TYR A 59 -4.83 -14.29 1.18
N ASP A 60 -5.98 -13.62 1.03
CA ASP A 60 -6.50 -12.73 2.07
C ASP A 60 -7.34 -13.52 3.09
N GLY A 61 -7.08 -13.34 4.40
CA GLY A 61 -7.54 -14.23 5.47
C GLY A 61 -9.03 -14.49 5.55
N ASN A 62 -9.87 -13.55 5.16
CA ASN A 62 -11.34 -13.67 5.17
C ASN A 62 -11.93 -14.12 3.83
N TRP A 63 -11.11 -14.35 2.82
CA TRP A 63 -11.56 -14.74 1.49
C TRP A 63 -11.98 -16.22 1.48
N LYS A 64 -13.17 -16.51 0.99
CA LYS A 64 -13.79 -17.86 1.05
C LYS A 64 -14.01 -18.48 -0.32
N ASP A 65 -13.60 -17.81 -1.41
CA ASP A 65 -13.82 -18.35 -2.75
C ASP A 65 -12.79 -19.43 -3.09
N TYR A 66 -13.26 -20.65 -3.17
CA TYR A 66 -12.45 -21.80 -3.61
C TYR A 66 -11.93 -21.66 -5.04
N GLY A 67 -12.59 -20.86 -5.88
CA GLY A 67 -12.13 -20.52 -7.23
C GLY A 67 -10.76 -19.86 -7.24
N THR A 68 -10.46 -19.05 -6.22
CA THR A 68 -9.13 -18.43 -6.03
C THR A 68 -8.04 -19.48 -5.85
N GLY A 69 -8.28 -20.47 -5.01
CA GLY A 69 -7.30 -21.56 -4.78
C GLY A 69 -7.13 -22.46 -6.01
N LEU A 70 -8.21 -22.78 -6.73
CA LEU A 70 -8.15 -23.55 -7.98
C LEU A 70 -7.39 -22.77 -9.06
N TYR A 71 -7.57 -21.44 -9.11
CA TYR A 71 -6.81 -20.59 -10.02
C TYR A 71 -5.31 -20.64 -9.71
N PHE A 72 -4.91 -20.50 -8.44
CA PHE A 72 -3.51 -20.63 -8.03
C PHE A 72 -2.93 -21.99 -8.47
N VAL A 73 -3.63 -23.11 -8.18
CA VAL A 73 -3.21 -24.45 -8.59
C VAL A 73 -3.02 -24.55 -10.10
N SER A 74 -3.94 -23.95 -10.89
CA SER A 74 -3.84 -23.94 -12.35
C SER A 74 -2.61 -23.19 -12.86
N GLN A 75 -2.27 -22.05 -12.23
CA GLN A 75 -1.08 -21.30 -12.56
C GLN A 75 0.21 -22.04 -12.20
N MET A 76 0.25 -22.66 -11.01
CA MET A 76 1.39 -23.49 -10.62
C MET A 76 1.57 -24.67 -11.58
N ALA A 77 0.51 -25.28 -12.08
CA ALA A 77 0.59 -26.40 -13.02
C ALA A 77 1.40 -26.06 -14.29
N ARG A 78 1.48 -24.79 -14.71
CA ARG A 78 2.30 -24.34 -15.84
C ARG A 78 3.80 -24.46 -15.57
N LEU A 79 4.21 -24.46 -14.29
CA LEU A 79 5.60 -24.60 -13.84
C LEU A 79 6.05 -26.04 -13.70
N ARG A 80 5.13 -27.02 -13.82
CA ARG A 80 5.43 -28.45 -13.61
C ARG A 80 6.59 -28.93 -14.49
N GLY A 81 7.59 -29.54 -13.85
CA GLY A 81 8.77 -30.08 -14.52
C GLY A 81 9.78 -29.03 -15.00
N ARG A 82 9.55 -27.75 -14.69
CA ARG A 82 10.44 -26.62 -15.07
C ARG A 82 10.96 -25.87 -13.84
N THR A 83 10.06 -25.43 -12.98
CA THR A 83 10.37 -24.64 -11.78
C THR A 83 9.83 -25.35 -10.55
N ARG A 84 10.66 -25.60 -9.55
CA ARG A 84 10.21 -26.11 -8.24
C ARG A 84 9.61 -24.96 -7.44
N VAL A 85 8.56 -25.23 -6.67
CA VAL A 85 7.90 -24.21 -5.87
C VAL A 85 7.98 -24.56 -4.41
N VAL A 86 8.48 -23.65 -3.59
CA VAL A 86 8.46 -23.75 -2.12
C VAL A 86 7.70 -22.55 -1.57
N LEU A 87 6.77 -22.79 -0.67
CA LEU A 87 6.00 -21.72 -0.04
C LEU A 87 5.91 -21.91 1.48
N ILE A 88 5.77 -20.78 2.17
CA ILE A 88 5.37 -20.73 3.56
C ILE A 88 4.03 -19.97 3.68
N ARG A 89 3.29 -20.19 4.76
CA ARG A 89 2.11 -19.39 5.11
C ARG A 89 2.52 -18.15 5.86
N GLY A 90 1.87 -17.02 5.57
CA GLY A 90 1.87 -15.83 6.39
C GLY A 90 0.67 -15.77 7.35
N ASN A 91 0.43 -14.60 7.94
CA ASN A 91 -0.66 -14.38 8.90
C ASN A 91 -2.05 -14.42 8.26
N HIS A 92 -2.20 -13.97 7.01
CA HIS A 92 -3.46 -14.06 6.27
C HIS A 92 -3.77 -15.49 5.85
N ASP A 93 -2.79 -16.25 5.36
CA ASP A 93 -2.95 -17.65 4.98
C ASP A 93 -3.35 -18.55 6.16
N ALA A 94 -2.76 -18.33 7.33
CA ALA A 94 -3.06 -19.10 8.53
C ALA A 94 -4.51 -18.91 9.01
N ALA A 95 -5.12 -17.76 8.69
CA ALA A 95 -6.53 -17.48 8.95
C ALA A 95 -7.46 -17.99 7.83
N SER A 96 -6.93 -18.21 6.62
CA SER A 96 -7.70 -18.58 5.43
C SER A 96 -8.29 -19.99 5.50
N GLN A 97 -9.56 -20.12 5.09
CA GLN A 97 -10.21 -21.43 4.94
C GLN A 97 -9.74 -22.16 3.67
N ILE A 98 -9.34 -21.46 2.62
CA ILE A 98 -8.85 -22.04 1.36
C ILE A 98 -7.58 -22.82 1.62
N THR A 99 -6.63 -22.26 2.35
CA THR A 99 -5.36 -22.88 2.71
C THR A 99 -5.56 -24.23 3.44
N ARG A 100 -6.64 -24.37 4.19
CA ARG A 100 -6.94 -25.58 4.98
C ARG A 100 -7.59 -26.70 4.18
N SER A 101 -8.22 -26.39 3.05
CA SER A 101 -9.13 -27.30 2.37
C SER A 101 -8.73 -27.69 0.95
N LEU A 102 -7.78 -26.95 0.31
CA LEU A 102 -7.34 -27.26 -1.04
C LEU A 102 -5.95 -27.93 -1.03
N PRO A 103 -5.83 -29.17 -1.51
CA PRO A 103 -4.53 -29.81 -1.63
C PRO A 103 -3.70 -29.13 -2.73
N LEU A 104 -2.45 -28.82 -2.40
CA LEU A 104 -1.48 -28.33 -3.37
C LEU A 104 -0.96 -29.46 -4.27
N PRO A 105 -0.54 -29.15 -5.52
CA PRO A 105 0.11 -30.13 -6.38
C PRO A 105 1.40 -30.68 -5.75
N ASP A 106 1.74 -31.93 -6.04
CA ASP A 106 2.88 -32.64 -5.42
C ASP A 106 4.24 -31.93 -5.57
N PHE A 107 4.42 -31.15 -6.63
CA PHE A 107 5.65 -30.41 -6.89
C PHE A 107 5.70 -29.02 -6.21
N VAL A 108 4.60 -28.58 -5.61
CA VAL A 108 4.52 -27.39 -4.76
C VAL A 108 4.68 -27.84 -3.32
N LYS A 109 5.74 -27.40 -2.67
CA LYS A 109 6.09 -27.81 -1.30
C LYS A 109 5.79 -26.69 -0.32
N GLU A 110 4.78 -26.87 0.50
CA GLU A 110 4.53 -26.03 1.66
C GLU A 110 5.35 -26.54 2.83
N LEU A 111 6.04 -25.63 3.53
CA LEU A 111 6.84 -25.97 4.71
C LEU A 111 5.97 -26.08 5.95
N ASP A 112 6.38 -26.94 6.90
CA ASP A 112 5.62 -27.32 8.10
C ASP A 112 5.25 -26.09 8.95
N PRO A 113 3.99 -25.94 9.42
CA PRO A 113 3.59 -24.83 10.29
C PRO A 113 3.95 -25.03 11.77
N ARG A 114 4.37 -26.21 12.19
CA ARG A 114 4.61 -26.54 13.61
C ARG A 114 6.07 -26.50 14.00
N ARG A 115 6.97 -26.66 13.04
CA ARG A 115 8.42 -26.72 13.26
C ARG A 115 9.18 -26.25 12.03
N PRO A 116 10.41 -25.77 12.19
CA PRO A 116 11.28 -25.49 11.06
C PRO A 116 11.49 -26.74 10.21
N GLU A 117 11.38 -26.57 8.89
CA GLU A 117 11.60 -27.63 7.91
C GLU A 117 12.67 -27.19 6.92
N SER A 118 13.49 -28.17 6.46
CA SER A 118 14.50 -27.95 5.44
C SER A 118 14.19 -28.80 4.21
N ARG A 119 14.26 -28.19 3.02
CA ARG A 119 14.16 -28.86 1.73
C ARG A 119 15.46 -28.74 0.99
N ILE A 120 16.10 -29.86 0.71
CA ILE A 120 17.38 -29.92 0.03
C ILE A 120 17.12 -30.28 -1.44
N PHE A 121 17.73 -29.50 -2.32
CA PHE A 121 17.76 -29.67 -3.76
C PHE A 121 19.23 -29.92 -4.17
N GLU A 122 19.68 -31.18 -4.04
CA GLU A 122 21.08 -31.55 -4.24
C GLU A 122 21.57 -31.21 -5.64
N ASP A 123 20.73 -31.41 -6.66
CA ASP A 123 21.04 -31.11 -8.05
C ASP A 123 21.19 -29.59 -8.33
N LEU A 124 20.64 -28.74 -7.47
CA LEU A 124 20.81 -27.28 -7.52
C LEU A 124 21.89 -26.76 -6.56
N GLY A 125 22.37 -27.61 -5.64
CA GLY A 125 23.27 -27.19 -4.57
C GLY A 125 22.65 -26.22 -3.58
N VAL A 126 21.33 -26.40 -3.25
CA VAL A 126 20.55 -25.48 -2.43
C VAL A 126 19.81 -26.18 -1.31
N ALA A 127 19.81 -25.58 -0.13
CA ALA A 127 18.94 -25.91 0.99
C ALA A 127 18.00 -24.72 1.29
N VAL A 128 16.70 -24.96 1.30
CA VAL A 128 15.66 -24.00 1.68
C VAL A 128 15.14 -24.34 3.06
N HIS A 129 15.23 -23.41 4.00
CA HIS A 129 14.78 -23.53 5.37
C HIS A 129 13.63 -22.56 5.62
N GLY A 130 12.60 -23.00 6.34
CA GLY A 130 11.48 -22.14 6.65
C GLY A 130 10.47 -22.78 7.57
N GLN A 131 9.52 -21.98 8.00
CA GLN A 131 8.36 -22.43 8.78
C GLN A 131 7.14 -21.60 8.40
N SER A 132 6.04 -22.26 8.08
CA SER A 132 4.74 -21.63 7.87
C SER A 132 4.14 -21.13 9.19
N PHE A 133 3.30 -20.12 9.15
CA PHE A 133 2.50 -19.74 10.32
C PHE A 133 1.44 -20.81 10.62
N ALA A 134 1.36 -21.21 11.89
CA ALA A 134 0.33 -22.13 12.38
C ALA A 134 -0.98 -21.40 12.71
N SER A 135 -0.89 -20.11 13.05
CA SER A 135 -2.01 -19.24 13.43
C SER A 135 -1.75 -17.81 12.96
N ARG A 136 -2.79 -16.98 12.93
CA ARG A 136 -2.68 -15.57 12.51
C ARG A 136 -1.68 -14.78 13.35
N ALA A 137 -1.68 -15.01 14.65
CA ALA A 137 -0.79 -14.29 15.57
C ALA A 137 0.39 -15.16 15.98
N VAL A 138 1.55 -14.95 15.41
CA VAL A 138 2.84 -15.52 15.82
C VAL A 138 3.69 -14.42 16.41
N THR A 139 3.98 -14.50 17.70
CA THR A 139 4.72 -13.49 18.46
C THR A 139 6.17 -13.91 18.77
N GLN A 140 6.54 -15.13 18.41
CA GLN A 140 7.85 -15.70 18.68
C GLN A 140 8.79 -15.45 17.49
N ASP A 141 10.08 -15.29 17.76
CA ASP A 141 11.13 -15.30 16.74
C ASP A 141 11.28 -16.73 16.16
N LEU A 142 10.64 -16.99 15.04
CA LEU A 142 10.73 -18.29 14.37
C LEU A 142 12.14 -18.56 13.86
N ALA A 143 12.85 -17.53 13.35
CA ALA A 143 14.21 -17.68 12.82
C ALA A 143 15.19 -18.20 13.86
N ALA A 144 14.99 -17.87 15.15
CA ALA A 144 15.83 -18.37 16.23
C ALA A 144 15.87 -19.90 16.32
N THR A 145 14.81 -20.58 15.85
CA THR A 145 14.69 -22.04 15.88
C THR A 145 15.17 -22.74 14.61
N TYR A 146 15.48 -21.99 13.54
CA TYR A 146 15.96 -22.56 12.30
C TYR A 146 17.34 -23.23 12.46
N PRO A 147 17.63 -24.28 11.70
CA PRO A 147 18.95 -24.94 11.77
C PRO A 147 20.07 -23.98 11.33
N HIS A 148 21.29 -24.30 11.68
CA HIS A 148 22.46 -23.65 11.07
C HIS A 148 22.62 -24.07 9.62
N ALA A 149 23.37 -23.27 8.84
CA ALA A 149 23.66 -23.54 7.45
C ALA A 149 24.27 -24.96 7.26
N LEU A 150 23.78 -25.64 6.24
CA LEU A 150 24.37 -26.88 5.76
C LEU A 150 25.62 -26.57 4.93
N THR A 151 26.70 -27.29 5.16
CA THR A 151 27.95 -27.13 4.40
C THR A 151 27.76 -27.49 2.94
N ASP A 152 28.53 -26.86 2.07
CA ASP A 152 28.58 -27.09 0.62
C ASP A 152 27.30 -26.80 -0.16
N LEU A 153 26.31 -26.12 0.48
CA LEU A 153 25.05 -25.70 -0.14
C LEU A 153 24.84 -24.19 0.03
N LEU A 154 24.18 -23.56 -0.94
CA LEU A 154 23.56 -22.27 -0.71
C LEU A 154 22.36 -22.45 0.22
N ASN A 155 22.42 -21.87 1.41
CA ASN A 155 21.32 -21.93 2.36
C ASN A 155 20.44 -20.68 2.19
N ILE A 156 19.13 -20.90 2.01
CA ILE A 156 18.11 -19.87 1.85
C ILE A 156 17.11 -20.00 2.99
N GLY A 157 16.92 -18.93 3.76
CA GLY A 157 15.87 -18.87 4.79
C GLY A 157 14.60 -18.22 4.22
N MET A 158 13.44 -18.83 4.43
CA MET A 158 12.12 -18.25 4.14
C MET A 158 11.45 -17.87 5.45
N LEU A 159 10.99 -16.63 5.58
CA LEU A 159 10.35 -16.15 6.80
C LEU A 159 9.32 -15.06 6.49
N HIS A 160 8.11 -15.21 7.01
CA HIS A 160 7.12 -14.14 7.01
C HIS A 160 7.24 -13.38 8.33
N THR A 161 7.71 -12.12 8.32
CA THR A 161 8.20 -11.44 9.54
C THR A 161 8.11 -9.93 9.48
N SER A 162 7.99 -9.30 10.64
CA SER A 162 8.38 -7.90 10.85
C SER A 162 9.76 -7.84 11.51
N ILE A 163 10.79 -7.29 10.83
CA ILE A 163 12.10 -7.06 11.45
C ILE A 163 11.94 -5.96 12.51
N GLY A 164 12.41 -6.24 13.74
CA GLY A 164 12.15 -5.45 14.92
C GLY A 164 12.53 -3.96 14.83
N GLY A 165 11.76 -3.11 15.54
CA GLY A 165 12.00 -1.66 15.68
C GLY A 165 11.19 -0.76 14.74
N ARG A 166 10.25 -1.26 13.96
CA ARG A 166 9.38 -0.45 13.09
C ARG A 166 8.05 -0.16 13.78
N GLU A 167 7.80 1.12 14.08
CA GLU A 167 6.63 1.60 14.82
C GLU A 167 5.27 1.44 14.10
N SER A 168 5.24 1.02 12.81
CA SER A 168 4.03 1.09 11.97
C SER A 168 3.39 -0.25 11.61
N HIS A 169 3.94 -1.39 12.05
CA HIS A 169 3.37 -2.71 11.74
C HIS A 169 3.10 -3.53 13.01
N GLU A 170 1.97 -4.23 13.04
CA GLU A 170 1.74 -5.27 14.05
C GLU A 170 2.91 -6.24 14.04
N SER A 171 3.47 -6.56 15.22
CA SER A 171 4.64 -7.43 15.34
C SER A 171 4.26 -8.89 15.07
N TYR A 172 4.48 -9.35 13.83
CA TYR A 172 4.33 -10.75 13.46
C TYR A 172 5.67 -11.43 13.32
N ALA A 173 5.85 -12.56 14.02
CA ALA A 173 7.10 -13.33 14.09
C ALA A 173 8.35 -12.43 14.13
N PRO A 174 8.45 -11.51 15.10
CA PRO A 174 9.50 -10.51 15.13
C PRO A 174 10.88 -11.19 15.17
N CYS A 175 11.81 -10.74 14.34
CA CYS A 175 13.19 -11.20 14.36
C CYS A 175 14.17 -10.04 14.30
N SER A 176 15.43 -10.30 14.67
CA SER A 176 16.52 -9.34 14.52
C SER A 176 17.43 -9.72 13.34
N LEU A 177 18.11 -8.73 12.78
CA LEU A 177 19.11 -8.98 11.74
C LEU A 177 20.25 -9.88 12.28
N ASP A 178 20.60 -9.76 13.56
CA ASP A 178 21.61 -10.59 14.21
C ASP A 178 21.16 -12.05 14.31
N THR A 179 19.87 -12.31 14.61
CA THR A 179 19.31 -13.66 14.55
C THR A 179 19.50 -14.26 13.15
N LEU A 180 19.16 -13.51 12.10
CA LEU A 180 19.28 -13.97 10.71
C LEU A 180 20.74 -14.25 10.34
N ARG A 181 21.67 -13.35 10.68
CA ARG A 181 23.12 -13.52 10.44
C ARG A 181 23.70 -14.75 11.16
N SER A 182 23.23 -15.02 12.38
CA SER A 182 23.73 -16.13 13.20
C SER A 182 23.51 -17.51 12.57
N LYS A 183 22.59 -17.63 11.58
CA LYS A 183 22.29 -18.90 10.91
C LYS A 183 23.31 -19.27 9.82
N GLY A 184 24.07 -18.29 9.31
CA GLY A 184 25.05 -18.50 8.25
C GLY A 184 24.45 -18.73 6.85
N TYR A 185 23.20 -18.27 6.61
CA TYR A 185 22.55 -18.38 5.30
C TYR A 185 23.07 -17.31 4.33
N GLY A 186 23.06 -17.60 3.05
CA GLY A 186 23.45 -16.64 2.01
C GLY A 186 22.32 -15.73 1.56
N TYR A 187 21.06 -16.14 1.76
CA TYR A 187 19.87 -15.38 1.36
C TYR A 187 18.71 -15.61 2.32
N TRP A 188 17.98 -14.52 2.64
CA TRP A 188 16.74 -14.55 3.38
C TRP A 188 15.60 -14.01 2.52
N ALA A 189 14.68 -14.89 2.17
CA ALA A 189 13.45 -14.58 1.44
C ALA A 189 12.35 -14.22 2.45
N LEU A 190 12.16 -12.92 2.67
CA LEU A 190 11.20 -12.40 3.65
C LEU A 190 9.86 -12.05 2.99
N GLY A 191 8.76 -12.08 3.77
CA GLY A 191 7.44 -11.57 3.41
C GLY A 191 6.84 -10.75 4.55
N HIS A 192 5.67 -10.15 4.36
CA HIS A 192 4.91 -9.27 5.26
C HIS A 192 5.02 -7.78 4.93
N VAL A 193 6.14 -7.29 4.48
CA VAL A 193 6.31 -5.87 4.11
C VAL A 193 6.00 -5.69 2.64
N HIS A 194 4.92 -4.95 2.33
CA HIS A 194 4.44 -4.73 0.96
C HIS A 194 5.30 -3.77 0.14
N GLN A 195 6.25 -3.09 0.75
CA GLN A 195 7.26 -2.29 0.07
C GLN A 195 8.53 -3.11 -0.13
N ARG A 196 9.05 -3.11 -1.38
CA ARG A 196 10.34 -3.74 -1.65
C ARG A 196 11.45 -3.09 -0.85
N GLU A 197 12.27 -3.91 -0.21
CA GLU A 197 13.41 -3.44 0.58
C GLU A 197 14.55 -4.46 0.58
N VAL A 198 15.76 -3.97 0.37
CA VAL A 198 17.00 -4.69 0.66
C VAL A 198 17.48 -4.27 2.03
N VAL A 199 17.23 -5.11 3.04
CA VAL A 199 17.57 -4.82 4.44
C VAL A 199 19.07 -4.98 4.68
N CYS A 200 19.68 -5.97 4.00
CA CYS A 200 21.11 -6.29 4.11
C CYS A 200 21.56 -7.00 2.82
N GLU A 201 22.81 -6.79 2.43
CA GLU A 201 23.42 -7.44 1.26
C GLU A 201 24.38 -8.59 1.63
N ASP A 202 24.80 -8.66 2.90
CA ASP A 202 25.63 -9.75 3.42
C ASP A 202 25.21 -10.15 4.85
N PRO A 203 24.47 -11.27 5.00
CA PRO A 203 23.78 -12.01 3.94
C PRO A 203 22.70 -11.17 3.26
N TRP A 204 22.28 -11.57 2.07
CA TRP A 204 21.12 -10.94 1.43
C TRP A 204 19.86 -11.15 2.26
N VAL A 205 19.23 -10.06 2.71
CA VAL A 205 17.98 -10.06 3.47
C VAL A 205 17.00 -9.14 2.75
N ILE A 206 15.94 -9.71 2.17
CA ILE A 206 15.10 -8.97 1.20
C ILE A 206 13.63 -9.19 1.47
N PHE A 207 12.89 -8.08 1.49
CA PHE A 207 11.45 -8.06 1.26
C PHE A 207 11.20 -7.75 -0.23
N PRO A 208 10.54 -8.62 -1.00
CA PRO A 208 10.27 -8.37 -2.42
C PRO A 208 9.19 -7.31 -2.61
N GLY A 209 8.38 -7.07 -1.58
CA GLY A 209 7.11 -6.34 -1.64
C GLY A 209 5.96 -7.24 -2.10
N ASN A 210 4.78 -6.67 -2.25
CA ASN A 210 3.64 -7.36 -2.85
C ASN A 210 3.70 -7.38 -4.38
N LEU A 211 3.01 -8.34 -5.02
CA LEU A 211 2.96 -8.46 -6.48
C LEU A 211 2.16 -7.34 -7.14
N GLN A 212 1.09 -6.90 -6.50
CA GLN A 212 0.16 -5.89 -6.98
C GLN A 212 -0.23 -4.96 -5.83
N GLY A 213 -0.05 -3.66 -6.01
CA GLY A 213 -0.57 -2.67 -5.07
C GLY A 213 -2.10 -2.71 -4.98
N ARG A 214 -2.66 -2.62 -3.79
CA ARG A 214 -4.10 -2.78 -3.52
C ARG A 214 -4.78 -1.47 -3.12
N HIS A 215 -4.02 -0.47 -2.76
CA HIS A 215 -4.52 0.87 -2.37
C HIS A 215 -3.43 1.95 -2.51
N ALA A 216 -3.83 3.21 -2.41
CA ALA A 216 -2.96 4.37 -2.65
C ALA A 216 -1.77 4.53 -1.67
N ARG A 217 -1.66 3.72 -0.60
CA ARG A 217 -0.46 3.67 0.26
C ARG A 217 0.60 2.70 -0.28
N GLU A 218 0.24 1.84 -1.23
CA GLU A 218 1.13 0.85 -1.85
C GLU A 218 1.59 1.32 -3.23
N THR A 219 2.19 2.49 -3.28
CA THR A 219 2.63 3.16 -4.52
C THR A 219 3.85 2.51 -5.16
N GLY A 220 4.12 2.91 -6.42
CA GLY A 220 5.31 2.51 -7.17
C GLY A 220 5.25 1.10 -7.76
N ALA A 221 6.37 0.67 -8.31
CA ALA A 221 6.51 -0.63 -8.93
C ALA A 221 6.37 -1.77 -7.91
N LYS A 222 5.57 -2.78 -8.25
CA LYS A 222 5.33 -3.98 -7.45
C LYS A 222 5.72 -5.23 -8.25
N GLY A 223 6.15 -6.28 -7.55
CA GLY A 223 6.59 -7.48 -8.26
C GLY A 223 7.38 -8.46 -7.42
N ALA A 224 8.41 -9.06 -8.00
CA ALA A 224 9.23 -10.10 -7.39
C ALA A 224 10.73 -9.78 -7.52
N THR A 225 11.55 -10.54 -6.80
CA THR A 225 13.01 -10.46 -6.89
C THR A 225 13.51 -11.67 -7.68
N LEU A 226 14.21 -11.42 -8.79
CA LEU A 226 14.99 -12.43 -9.53
C LEU A 226 16.39 -12.49 -8.96
N VAL A 227 16.86 -13.68 -8.61
CA VAL A 227 18.17 -13.91 -8.02
C VAL A 227 18.97 -14.88 -8.88
N THR A 228 20.18 -14.47 -9.23
CA THR A 228 21.15 -15.33 -9.94
C THR A 228 22.20 -15.84 -8.96
N VAL A 229 22.52 -17.12 -9.08
CA VAL A 229 23.49 -17.83 -8.23
C VAL A 229 24.52 -18.52 -9.08
N GLU A 230 25.80 -18.25 -8.81
CA GLU A 230 26.94 -18.88 -9.46
C GLU A 230 27.94 -19.36 -8.41
N GLY A 231 28.47 -20.56 -8.58
CA GLY A 231 29.44 -21.14 -7.64
C GLY A 231 28.93 -21.22 -6.19
N GLY A 232 27.60 -21.41 -6.00
CA GLY A 232 26.98 -21.49 -4.67
C GLY A 232 26.81 -20.13 -3.97
N ARG A 233 27.00 -19.01 -4.67
CA ARG A 233 26.86 -17.65 -4.14
C ARG A 233 25.88 -16.82 -4.96
N VAL A 234 25.16 -15.92 -4.32
CA VAL A 234 24.31 -14.95 -4.98
C VAL A 234 25.18 -13.92 -5.71
N THR A 235 25.00 -13.78 -7.02
CA THR A 235 25.80 -12.87 -7.88
C THR A 235 24.97 -11.69 -8.40
N ALA A 236 23.64 -11.84 -8.52
CA ALA A 236 22.75 -10.73 -8.89
C ALA A 236 21.42 -10.83 -8.20
N VAL A 237 20.85 -9.67 -7.86
CA VAL A 237 19.55 -9.51 -7.22
C VAL A 237 18.82 -8.37 -7.93
N GLU A 238 17.79 -8.71 -8.71
CA GLU A 238 17.07 -7.78 -9.56
C GLU A 238 15.58 -7.72 -9.20
N HIS A 239 15.03 -6.50 -9.14
CA HIS A 239 13.60 -6.33 -9.07
C HIS A 239 12.95 -6.50 -10.45
N ARG A 240 11.89 -7.28 -10.51
CA ARG A 240 11.05 -7.45 -11.71
C ARG A 240 9.64 -6.95 -11.42
N SER A 241 9.25 -5.87 -12.11
CA SER A 241 7.90 -5.31 -11.98
C SER A 241 6.88 -6.22 -12.65
N LEU A 242 5.90 -6.68 -11.89
CA LEU A 242 4.87 -7.64 -12.31
C LEU A 242 3.45 -7.08 -12.17
N ASP A 243 3.31 -5.93 -11.54
CA ASP A 243 2.05 -5.21 -11.37
C ASP A 243 1.42 -4.83 -12.72
N VAL A 244 0.10 -4.79 -12.77
CA VAL A 244 -0.67 -4.38 -13.95
C VAL A 244 -1.41 -3.07 -13.73
N VAL A 245 -1.60 -2.68 -12.46
CA VAL A 245 -2.13 -1.40 -12.03
C VAL A 245 -1.12 -0.76 -11.09
N ARG A 246 -0.60 0.41 -11.47
CA ARG A 246 0.36 1.15 -10.67
C ARG A 246 -0.32 2.27 -9.89
N TRP A 247 -0.19 2.21 -8.56
CA TRP A 247 -0.68 3.26 -7.69
C TRP A 247 0.32 4.39 -7.60
N CYS A 248 -0.20 5.63 -7.62
CA CYS A 248 0.58 6.83 -7.38
C CYS A 248 -0.19 7.86 -6.56
N VAL A 249 0.54 8.76 -5.91
CA VAL A 249 0.00 9.97 -5.30
C VAL A 249 0.56 11.15 -6.08
N CYS A 250 -0.32 11.91 -6.73
CA CYS A 250 -0.01 13.12 -7.45
C CYS A 250 -0.16 14.31 -6.48
N GLU A 251 0.95 14.83 -5.98
CA GLU A 251 0.95 15.99 -5.09
C GLU A 251 1.10 17.26 -5.90
N ILE A 252 0.09 18.13 -5.88
CA ILE A 252 0.03 19.37 -6.62
C ILE A 252 0.20 20.54 -5.65
N ASP A 253 1.30 21.29 -5.78
CA ASP A 253 1.46 22.57 -5.11
C ASP A 253 0.75 23.67 -5.91
N ALA A 254 -0.42 24.10 -5.42
CA ALA A 254 -1.22 25.15 -6.00
C ALA A 254 -0.76 26.56 -5.59
N GLY A 255 0.36 26.72 -4.88
CA GLY A 255 0.80 28.00 -4.31
C GLY A 255 1.00 29.13 -5.33
N ARG A 256 1.25 28.79 -6.60
CA ARG A 256 1.41 29.75 -7.70
C ARG A 256 0.21 29.84 -8.63
N ALA A 257 -0.81 29.01 -8.45
CA ALA A 257 -2.01 29.01 -9.25
C ALA A 257 -2.89 30.25 -8.90
N ALA A 258 -3.29 31.00 -9.90
CA ALA A 258 -4.19 32.13 -9.77
C ALA A 258 -5.66 31.74 -10.07
N SER A 259 -5.85 30.69 -10.84
CA SER A 259 -7.16 30.20 -11.31
C SER A 259 -7.30 28.69 -11.14
N THR A 260 -8.53 28.19 -11.31
CA THR A 260 -8.80 26.76 -11.37
C THR A 260 -8.11 26.11 -12.57
N ASP A 261 -8.02 26.81 -13.70
CA ASP A 261 -7.37 26.31 -14.91
C ASP A 261 -5.87 26.09 -14.67
N ASP A 262 -5.19 27.00 -13.95
CA ASP A 262 -3.78 26.81 -13.59
C ASP A 262 -3.60 25.52 -12.73
N ILE A 263 -4.53 25.24 -11.83
CA ILE A 263 -4.51 24.00 -11.03
C ILE A 263 -4.69 22.78 -11.92
N LEU A 264 -5.62 22.82 -12.87
CA LEU A 264 -5.85 21.73 -13.81
C LEU A 264 -4.65 21.46 -14.72
N ASP A 265 -3.93 22.49 -15.13
CA ASP A 265 -2.68 22.35 -15.88
C ASP A 265 -1.59 21.66 -15.03
N LEU A 266 -1.47 22.01 -13.75
CA LEU A 266 -0.55 21.33 -12.83
C LEU A 266 -0.96 19.86 -12.61
N VAL A 267 -2.25 19.58 -12.47
CA VAL A 267 -2.78 18.21 -12.37
C VAL A 267 -2.42 17.40 -13.62
N ARG A 268 -2.59 17.98 -14.82
CA ARG A 268 -2.23 17.35 -16.09
C ARG A 268 -0.74 16.95 -16.10
N VAL A 269 0.14 17.86 -15.73
CA VAL A 269 1.58 17.62 -15.69
C VAL A 269 1.95 16.47 -14.75
N GLU A 270 1.34 16.39 -13.56
CA GLU A 270 1.62 15.31 -12.61
C GLU A 270 1.03 13.98 -13.07
N LEU A 271 -0.16 13.96 -13.70
CA LEU A 271 -0.73 12.76 -14.29
C LEU A 271 0.09 12.25 -15.48
N ASP A 272 0.56 13.13 -16.37
CA ASP A 272 1.49 12.77 -17.46
C ASP A 272 2.77 12.12 -16.91
N ARG A 273 3.34 12.69 -15.84
CA ARG A 273 4.52 12.13 -15.17
C ARG A 273 4.22 10.74 -14.59
N ALA A 274 3.05 10.56 -13.98
CA ALA A 274 2.62 9.28 -13.44
C ALA A 274 2.47 8.22 -14.54
N VAL A 275 1.91 8.58 -15.69
CA VAL A 275 1.77 7.70 -16.87
C VAL A 275 3.13 7.29 -17.40
N LEU A 276 4.05 8.25 -17.58
CA LEU A 276 5.42 7.97 -18.02
C LEU A 276 6.16 7.02 -17.05
N GLY A 277 5.97 7.21 -15.73
CA GLY A 277 6.57 6.35 -14.71
C GLY A 277 5.91 4.99 -14.55
N ALA A 278 4.76 4.75 -15.21
CA ALA A 278 4.04 3.49 -15.09
C ALA A 278 4.50 2.40 -16.07
N ASP A 279 5.44 2.68 -16.97
CA ASP A 279 5.97 1.71 -17.95
C ASP A 279 4.88 0.98 -18.74
N GLY A 280 3.88 1.71 -19.24
CA GLY A 280 2.75 1.18 -20.00
C GLY A 280 1.68 0.45 -19.18
N ARG A 281 1.73 0.52 -17.85
CA ARG A 281 0.69 -0.01 -16.96
C ARG A 281 -0.43 0.99 -16.74
N ALA A 282 -1.60 0.49 -16.37
CA ALA A 282 -2.67 1.36 -15.90
C ALA A 282 -2.27 2.08 -14.61
N VAL A 283 -2.77 3.30 -14.45
CA VAL A 283 -2.45 4.17 -13.31
C VAL A 283 -3.69 4.36 -12.44
N ALA A 284 -3.56 4.07 -11.16
CA ALA A 284 -4.53 4.45 -10.13
C ALA A 284 -3.96 5.63 -9.33
N ALA A 285 -4.46 6.84 -9.59
CA ALA A 285 -3.93 8.07 -9.03
C ALA A 285 -4.79 8.58 -7.85
N ARG A 286 -4.14 8.94 -6.76
CA ARG A 286 -4.68 9.83 -5.74
C ARG A 286 -4.15 11.22 -5.96
N VAL A 287 -5.03 12.19 -6.18
CA VAL A 287 -4.65 13.59 -6.42
C VAL A 287 -4.78 14.37 -5.12
N VAL A 288 -3.71 15.05 -4.71
CA VAL A 288 -3.68 15.91 -3.51
C VAL A 288 -3.30 17.31 -3.94
N ILE A 289 -4.24 18.24 -3.88
CA ILE A 289 -4.02 19.64 -4.24
C ILE A 289 -3.84 20.44 -2.94
N ALA A 290 -2.67 20.98 -2.72
CA ALA A 290 -2.33 21.71 -1.50
C ALA A 290 -1.68 23.07 -1.82
N GLY A 291 -1.55 23.91 -0.82
CA GLY A 291 -0.89 25.21 -0.93
C GLY A 291 -1.84 26.39 -0.74
N ARG A 292 -1.23 27.57 -0.53
CA ARG A 292 -1.96 28.84 -0.42
C ARG A 292 -2.13 29.45 -1.83
N THR A 293 -3.37 29.51 -2.31
CA THR A 293 -3.66 29.92 -3.70
C THR A 293 -4.82 30.91 -3.79
N ALA A 294 -4.75 31.84 -4.73
CA ALA A 294 -5.86 32.73 -5.07
C ALA A 294 -7.07 31.96 -5.63
N ALA A 295 -6.85 30.77 -6.22
CA ALA A 295 -7.91 29.91 -6.72
C ALA A 295 -8.70 29.19 -5.62
N HIS A 296 -8.31 29.26 -4.33
CA HIS A 296 -8.94 28.53 -3.23
C HIS A 296 -10.47 28.64 -3.22
N THR A 297 -10.99 29.87 -3.26
CA THR A 297 -12.44 30.12 -3.20
C THR A 297 -13.17 29.51 -4.40
N SER A 298 -12.58 29.57 -5.60
CA SER A 298 -13.17 29.01 -6.82
C SER A 298 -13.20 27.47 -6.77
N VAL A 299 -12.14 26.83 -6.29
CA VAL A 299 -12.03 25.36 -6.12
C VAL A 299 -13.01 24.85 -5.04
N GLN A 300 -13.18 25.58 -3.96
CA GLN A 300 -14.10 25.20 -2.87
C GLN A 300 -15.58 25.49 -3.18
N ARG A 301 -15.87 26.30 -4.20
CA ARG A 301 -17.25 26.67 -4.55
C ARG A 301 -18.05 25.51 -5.08
N ASP A 302 -17.43 24.66 -5.90
CA ASP A 302 -18.06 23.49 -6.53
C ASP A 302 -17.08 22.30 -6.53
N PRO A 303 -17.01 21.56 -5.42
CA PRO A 303 -16.13 20.40 -5.31
C PRO A 303 -16.44 19.28 -6.33
N ASP A 304 -17.71 19.11 -6.70
CA ASP A 304 -18.10 18.08 -7.67
C ASP A 304 -17.65 18.46 -9.09
N GLN A 305 -17.72 19.73 -9.44
CA GLN A 305 -17.21 20.22 -10.72
C GLN A 305 -15.71 19.98 -10.85
N ILE A 306 -14.92 20.36 -9.84
CA ILE A 306 -13.46 20.17 -9.87
C ILE A 306 -13.10 18.69 -9.96
N LEU A 307 -13.79 17.82 -9.18
CA LEU A 307 -13.64 16.38 -9.23
C LEU A 307 -13.86 15.83 -10.65
N ASN A 308 -14.99 16.20 -11.28
CA ASN A 308 -15.33 15.71 -12.60
C ASN A 308 -14.39 16.24 -13.69
N THR A 309 -13.92 17.48 -13.55
CA THR A 309 -12.95 18.07 -14.48
C THR A 309 -11.58 17.37 -14.36
N ILE A 310 -11.10 17.07 -13.16
CA ILE A 310 -9.85 16.33 -12.95
C ILE A 310 -9.97 14.91 -13.53
N ARG A 311 -11.12 14.24 -13.40
CA ARG A 311 -11.37 12.95 -14.04
C ARG A 311 -11.35 13.04 -15.56
N ALA A 312 -11.89 14.11 -16.13
CA ALA A 312 -11.82 14.36 -17.58
C ALA A 312 -10.36 14.57 -18.03
N VAL A 313 -9.57 15.33 -17.28
CA VAL A 313 -8.13 15.50 -17.53
C VAL A 313 -7.41 14.14 -17.48
N ALA A 314 -7.71 13.30 -16.49
CA ALA A 314 -7.10 11.97 -16.37
C ALA A 314 -7.44 11.06 -17.57
N ASN A 315 -8.69 11.10 -18.05
CA ASN A 315 -9.10 10.36 -19.25
C ASN A 315 -8.39 10.87 -20.53
N ASP A 316 -8.20 12.18 -20.64
CA ASP A 316 -7.48 12.79 -21.78
C ASP A 316 -6.00 12.40 -21.79
N VAL A 317 -5.34 12.45 -20.63
CA VAL A 317 -3.92 12.08 -20.46
C VAL A 317 -3.70 10.58 -20.71
N GLY A 318 -4.54 9.73 -20.18
CA GLY A 318 -4.30 8.28 -20.12
C GLY A 318 -5.09 7.45 -21.10
N GLY A 319 -5.94 8.06 -21.97
CA GLY A 319 -6.71 7.30 -22.95
C GLY A 319 -7.62 6.21 -22.34
N GLY A 320 -8.02 6.37 -21.06
CA GLY A 320 -8.83 5.39 -20.33
C GLY A 320 -8.03 4.46 -19.41
N ASP A 321 -6.70 4.57 -19.37
CA ASP A 321 -5.82 3.77 -18.50
C ASP A 321 -5.38 4.53 -17.24
N VAL A 322 -5.91 5.73 -16.98
CA VAL A 322 -5.66 6.53 -15.77
C VAL A 322 -6.96 6.71 -14.99
N TRP A 323 -6.97 6.26 -13.75
CA TRP A 323 -8.12 6.37 -12.86
C TRP A 323 -7.77 7.19 -11.63
N VAL A 324 -8.59 8.21 -11.36
CA VAL A 324 -8.45 9.03 -10.16
C VAL A 324 -9.26 8.39 -9.04
N GLU A 325 -8.59 7.69 -8.14
CA GLU A 325 -9.24 7.01 -7.01
C GLU A 325 -9.88 8.02 -6.06
N LYS A 326 -9.12 9.05 -5.69
CA LYS A 326 -9.57 10.08 -4.76
C LYS A 326 -8.88 11.41 -5.03
N ILE A 327 -9.61 12.50 -4.75
CA ILE A 327 -9.06 13.85 -4.79
C ILE A 327 -9.17 14.46 -3.39
N HIS A 328 -8.05 14.96 -2.89
CA HIS A 328 -8.00 15.73 -1.65
C HIS A 328 -7.67 17.18 -1.98
N VAL A 329 -8.60 18.08 -1.73
CA VAL A 329 -8.37 19.52 -1.85
C VAL A 329 -7.98 20.08 -0.48
N ARG A 330 -6.70 20.38 -0.31
CA ARG A 330 -6.09 20.94 0.92
C ARG A 330 -5.54 22.34 0.67
N THR A 331 -6.14 23.06 -0.28
CA THR A 331 -5.76 24.43 -0.56
C THR A 331 -6.14 25.36 0.59
N ARG A 332 -5.42 26.46 0.69
CA ARG A 332 -5.68 27.55 1.64
C ARG A 332 -5.68 28.89 0.91
N ILE A 333 -6.30 29.90 1.51
CA ILE A 333 -6.24 31.25 1.00
C ILE A 333 -4.81 31.84 1.09
N PRO A 334 -4.44 32.74 0.17
CA PRO A 334 -3.16 33.42 0.20
C PRO A 334 -3.14 34.62 1.17
N VAL A 335 -3.80 34.47 2.31
CA VAL A 335 -3.90 35.50 3.35
C VAL A 335 -3.09 35.05 4.56
N ASP A 336 -2.35 35.99 5.14
CA ASP A 336 -1.67 35.74 6.41
C ASP A 336 -2.67 35.85 7.57
N LEU A 337 -3.09 34.72 8.07
CA LEU A 337 -4.03 34.65 9.18
C LEU A 337 -3.47 35.22 10.51
N ASP A 338 -2.14 35.35 10.62
CA ASP A 338 -1.51 35.99 11.78
C ASP A 338 -1.64 37.50 11.70
N GLU A 339 -1.48 38.09 10.50
CA GLU A 339 -1.76 39.51 10.26
C GLU A 339 -3.25 39.81 10.52
N ILE A 340 -4.16 38.92 10.08
CA ILE A 340 -5.59 39.09 10.33
C ILE A 340 -5.90 39.00 11.82
N ALA A 341 -5.33 38.04 12.54
CA ALA A 341 -5.52 37.92 13.98
C ALA A 341 -5.01 39.14 14.78
N ALA A 342 -4.03 39.85 14.23
CA ALA A 342 -3.52 41.08 14.84
C ALA A 342 -4.40 42.32 14.59
N ARG A 343 -5.37 42.27 13.67
CA ARG A 343 -6.31 43.40 13.39
C ARG A 343 -7.17 43.69 14.61
N ASP A 344 -7.44 45.01 14.84
CA ASP A 344 -8.36 45.44 15.91
C ASP A 344 -9.75 45.73 15.34
N ASP A 345 -10.35 44.65 14.75
CA ASP A 345 -11.69 44.66 14.17
C ASP A 345 -12.41 43.37 14.46
N ALA A 346 -13.66 43.23 13.98
CA ALA A 346 -14.51 42.07 14.21
C ALA A 346 -13.90 40.78 13.58
N ILE A 347 -13.20 40.86 12.44
CA ILE A 347 -12.58 39.71 11.77
C ILE A 347 -11.35 39.25 12.57
N GLY A 348 -10.51 40.17 13.02
CA GLY A 348 -9.38 39.85 13.90
C GLY A 348 -9.84 39.23 15.23
N GLN A 349 -10.91 39.75 15.83
CA GLN A 349 -11.49 39.17 17.05
C GLN A 349 -12.04 37.76 16.82
N LEU A 350 -12.75 37.51 15.71
CA LEU A 350 -13.25 36.18 15.34
C LEU A 350 -12.09 35.19 15.15
N THR A 351 -11.06 35.59 14.42
CA THR A 351 -9.87 34.75 14.18
C THR A 351 -9.18 34.37 15.48
N ARG A 352 -9.00 35.34 16.40
CA ARG A 352 -8.46 35.06 17.75
C ARG A 352 -9.34 34.10 18.55
N SER A 353 -10.67 34.25 18.47
CA SER A 353 -11.63 33.41 19.18
C SER A 353 -11.60 31.96 18.68
N LEU A 354 -11.57 31.73 17.35
CA LEU A 354 -11.45 30.41 16.76
C LEU A 354 -10.14 29.72 17.18
N ARG A 355 -9.01 30.44 17.19
CA ARG A 355 -7.71 29.93 17.62
C ARG A 355 -7.66 29.61 19.11
N ALA A 356 -8.25 30.47 19.95
CA ALA A 356 -8.36 30.21 21.38
C ALA A 356 -9.20 28.95 21.67
N LEU A 357 -10.32 28.77 20.95
CA LEU A 357 -11.17 27.61 21.06
C LEU A 357 -10.43 26.31 20.65
N ARG A 358 -9.66 26.37 19.56
CA ARG A 358 -8.85 25.22 19.07
C ARG A 358 -7.84 24.70 20.11
N THR A 359 -7.32 25.56 20.96
CA THR A 359 -6.36 25.21 22.04
C THR A 359 -7.01 24.92 23.38
N ASN A 360 -8.33 25.11 23.50
CA ASN A 360 -9.09 24.96 24.74
C ASN A 360 -9.88 23.65 24.77
N ASP A 361 -9.36 22.61 25.40
CA ASP A 361 -10.01 21.30 25.50
C ASP A 361 -11.40 21.35 26.16
N ALA A 362 -11.62 22.24 27.13
CA ALA A 362 -12.93 22.38 27.77
C ALA A 362 -13.96 23.00 26.80
N GLY A 363 -13.53 23.99 26.00
CA GLY A 363 -14.38 24.58 24.97
C GLY A 363 -14.69 23.59 23.85
N LEU A 364 -13.72 22.77 23.42
CA LEU A 364 -13.94 21.70 22.45
C LEU A 364 -14.92 20.65 22.94
N LYS A 365 -14.85 20.25 24.21
CA LYS A 365 -15.83 19.33 24.82
C LYS A 365 -17.23 19.89 24.84
N SER A 366 -17.39 21.19 25.07
CA SER A 366 -18.71 21.84 24.96
C SER A 366 -19.27 21.78 23.54
N LEU A 367 -18.42 21.89 22.50
CA LEU A 367 -18.87 21.69 21.12
C LEU A 367 -19.31 20.26 20.83
N VAL A 368 -18.70 19.24 21.45
CA VAL A 368 -19.15 17.85 21.34
C VAL A 368 -20.59 17.71 21.81
N ASP A 369 -20.93 18.35 22.94
CA ASP A 369 -22.28 18.34 23.49
C ASP A 369 -23.27 19.03 22.56
N ASP A 370 -22.87 20.14 21.93
CA ASP A 370 -23.71 20.88 20.96
C ASP A 370 -23.89 20.08 19.64
N LEU A 371 -22.94 19.20 19.28
CA LEU A 371 -23.01 18.35 18.11
C LEU A 371 -23.62 16.97 18.37
N ALA A 372 -24.13 16.70 19.57
CA ALA A 372 -24.67 15.41 19.97
C ALA A 372 -25.77 14.89 19.01
N ASP A 373 -26.65 15.77 18.56
CA ASP A 373 -27.72 15.40 17.62
C ASP A 373 -27.17 14.98 16.26
N LEU A 374 -26.13 15.66 15.76
CA LEU A 374 -25.45 15.29 14.52
C LEU A 374 -24.83 13.89 14.63
N ARG A 375 -24.17 13.59 15.72
CA ARG A 375 -23.57 12.28 15.99
C ARG A 375 -24.56 11.13 15.86
N PHE A 376 -25.79 11.30 16.37
CA PHE A 376 -26.83 10.26 16.30
C PHE A 376 -27.42 10.10 14.90
N GLN A 377 -27.36 11.14 14.07
CA GLN A 377 -27.90 11.13 12.71
C GLN A 377 -26.90 10.67 11.64
N LEU A 378 -25.60 10.61 11.94
CA LEU A 378 -24.59 10.17 10.99
C LEU A 378 -24.73 8.68 10.67
N PRO A 379 -24.83 8.28 9.37
CA PRO A 379 -24.81 6.90 8.95
C PRO A 379 -23.53 6.17 9.39
N ALA A 380 -23.62 4.84 9.54
CA ALA A 380 -22.47 4.02 9.96
C ALA A 380 -21.28 4.14 8.98
N GLU A 381 -21.57 4.26 7.70
CA GLU A 381 -20.60 4.39 6.61
C GLU A 381 -19.72 5.65 6.70
N ILE A 382 -20.26 6.71 7.35
CA ILE A 382 -19.52 7.98 7.56
C ILE A 382 -18.73 7.94 8.87
N ARG A 383 -19.11 7.09 9.81
CA ARG A 383 -18.42 6.93 11.11
C ARG A 383 -17.24 5.94 11.06
N GLU A 384 -17.11 5.17 9.97
CA GLU A 384 -16.10 4.14 9.83
C GLU A 384 -15.25 4.38 8.56
N GLY A 385 -13.95 4.15 8.64
CA GLY A 385 -13.00 4.26 7.52
C GLY A 385 -11.93 5.32 7.69
N ASP A 386 -11.11 5.49 6.65
CA ASP A 386 -9.96 6.42 6.67
C ASP A 386 -10.35 7.91 6.75
N ASP A 387 -11.60 8.24 6.40
CA ASP A 387 -12.18 9.59 6.46
C ASP A 387 -13.38 9.64 7.43
N ALA A 388 -13.34 8.84 8.48
CA ALA A 388 -14.42 8.78 9.45
C ALA A 388 -14.65 10.15 10.12
N VAL A 389 -15.90 10.54 10.21
CA VAL A 389 -16.34 11.73 10.98
C VAL A 389 -16.55 11.31 12.43
N ASP A 390 -15.56 11.58 13.27
CA ASP A 390 -15.64 11.33 14.71
C ASP A 390 -15.74 12.66 15.48
N VAL A 391 -16.96 13.06 15.80
CA VAL A 391 -17.23 14.31 16.54
C VAL A 391 -16.79 14.24 18.02
N ASP A 392 -16.47 13.06 18.54
CA ASP A 392 -15.95 12.88 19.90
C ASP A 392 -14.41 13.02 19.94
N ASP A 393 -13.72 12.92 18.79
CA ASP A 393 -12.29 13.12 18.70
C ASP A 393 -11.93 14.61 18.69
N LEU A 394 -11.23 15.06 19.75
CA LEU A 394 -10.76 16.44 19.84
C LEU A 394 -9.76 16.81 18.73
N GLY A 395 -9.01 15.83 18.21
CA GLY A 395 -8.11 16.03 17.06
C GLY A 395 -8.90 16.36 15.80
N PHE A 396 -9.98 15.62 15.55
CA PHE A 396 -10.92 15.90 14.45
C PHE A 396 -11.54 17.28 14.59
N LEU A 397 -12.05 17.65 15.77
CA LEU A 397 -12.65 18.98 16.00
C LEU A 397 -11.64 20.13 15.79
N ARG A 398 -10.38 19.94 16.16
CA ARG A 398 -9.33 20.93 15.88
C ARG A 398 -9.10 21.10 14.37
N SER A 399 -9.13 20.02 13.59
CA SER A 399 -9.04 20.10 12.14
C SER A 399 -10.22 20.81 11.52
N VAL A 400 -11.44 20.53 11.99
CA VAL A 400 -12.67 21.23 11.56
C VAL A 400 -12.59 22.73 11.87
N LEU A 401 -12.12 23.14 13.05
CA LEU A 401 -11.95 24.54 13.38
C LEU A 401 -10.90 25.25 12.49
N ASP A 402 -9.82 24.54 12.08
CA ASP A 402 -8.87 25.05 11.11
C ASP A 402 -9.55 25.27 9.74
N GLU A 403 -10.38 24.32 9.30
CA GLU A 403 -11.15 24.44 8.06
C GLU A 403 -12.18 25.58 8.13
N VAL A 404 -12.86 25.74 9.26
CA VAL A 404 -13.81 26.85 9.51
C VAL A 404 -13.08 28.20 9.45
N GLU A 405 -11.91 28.33 10.07
CA GLU A 405 -11.08 29.55 9.98
C GLU A 405 -10.74 29.86 8.52
N GLN A 406 -10.27 28.84 7.75
CA GLN A 406 -9.93 28.96 6.32
C GLN A 406 -11.15 29.31 5.44
N LEU A 407 -12.34 28.93 5.81
CA LEU A 407 -13.58 29.19 5.06
C LEU A 407 -14.20 30.56 5.37
N LEU A 408 -14.30 30.89 6.65
CA LEU A 408 -15.04 32.08 7.11
C LEU A 408 -14.25 33.38 6.90
N VAL A 409 -12.95 33.38 7.27
CA VAL A 409 -12.14 34.60 7.23
C VAL A 409 -12.07 35.20 5.82
N PRO A 410 -11.80 34.43 4.73
CA PRO A 410 -11.80 34.98 3.38
C PRO A 410 -13.14 35.54 2.93
N ARG A 411 -14.23 34.82 3.26
CA ARG A 411 -15.57 35.26 2.89
C ARG A 411 -15.95 36.58 3.55
N LEU A 412 -15.48 36.81 4.76
CA LEU A 412 -15.69 38.05 5.48
C LEU A 412 -14.83 39.18 4.92
N LEU A 413 -13.55 38.91 4.57
CA LEU A 413 -12.65 39.87 3.93
C LEU A 413 -13.18 40.32 2.56
N ALA A 414 -13.60 39.38 1.71
CA ALA A 414 -14.18 39.68 0.40
C ALA A 414 -15.42 40.57 0.49
N ARG A 415 -16.27 40.38 1.52
CA ARG A 415 -17.44 41.21 1.77
C ARG A 415 -17.09 42.61 2.30
N GLU A 416 -15.92 42.78 2.91
CA GLU A 416 -15.41 44.05 3.37
C GLU A 416 -14.87 44.93 2.20
N GLU A 417 -14.25 44.27 1.21
CA GLU A 417 -13.74 44.91 -0.02
C GLU A 417 -14.86 45.32 -0.98
N ASP A 418 -16.01 44.65 -0.97
CA ASP A 418 -17.19 44.99 -1.78
C ASP A 418 -18.05 46.13 -1.20
N ARG A 419 -17.68 46.71 -0.06
CA ARG A 419 -18.35 47.84 0.59
C ARG A 419 -17.57 49.13 0.47
#